data_46fb204eecb5362e7cf26c85bedb797c
#
_entry.id   46fb204eecb5362e7cf26c85bedb797c
#
_cell.length_a   1.000
_cell.length_b   1.000
_cell.length_c   1.000
_cell.angle_alpha   90.00
_cell.angle_beta   90.00
_cell.angle_gamma   90.00
#
_symmetry.space_group_name_H-M   'P 1'
#
loop_
_entity.id
_entity.type
_entity.pdbx_description
1 polymer ?
#
loop_
_entity_poly.entity_id
_entity_poly.type
_entity_poly.pdbx_seq_one_letter_code
_entity_poly.pdbx_strand_id
1 'polypeptide(L)'
;MRVVFMGTPDIAATCLKQILADGFNVVGVYTQPDRPKNRGMKLAFSPVKEVALEHGLPVYQPETFREDETVERLRQLQPDVVAVVAYGRILPQRVLDIPRLGCINIHASVLPAYRGSAPYQWAVLDGLTETGVTAMYLCREMDAGDMIDVVKTPIGPNETAGQLLDRLAVLGADLLAKTLTAVDNGTVTAKPQDSALATYAPMLDKSMCPIDWTKTAQQIHNHVRGMNPWPVATTELGGKHFKIYETALLNEPTDAAPGSILELTKTGLRMACGEGIIEIRQLQAEGGKRMAAPDYFRGHPLEH
;
A
#
# COMPACT_ATOMS: atom_id res chain seq x y z
N MET A 1 -11.55 27.50 -2.05
CA MET A 1 -10.37 26.85 -2.69
C MET A 1 -10.81 25.84 -3.75
N ARG A 2 -10.23 25.86 -4.95
CA ARG A 2 -10.48 24.91 -6.06
C ARG A 2 -9.48 23.77 -5.96
N VAL A 3 -9.97 22.56 -5.78
CA VAL A 3 -9.13 21.35 -5.61
C VAL A 3 -9.17 20.52 -6.90
N VAL A 4 -8.01 20.14 -7.41
CA VAL A 4 -7.90 19.01 -8.34
C VAL A 4 -7.39 17.81 -7.55
N PHE A 5 -8.04 16.66 -7.70
CA PHE A 5 -7.66 15.43 -7.04
C PHE A 5 -6.96 14.48 -8.04
N MET A 6 -5.83 13.89 -7.63
CA MET A 6 -5.10 12.90 -8.43
C MET A 6 -4.90 11.62 -7.61
N GLY A 7 -5.47 10.51 -8.05
CA GLY A 7 -5.36 9.23 -7.35
C GLY A 7 -5.88 8.07 -8.17
N THR A 8 -5.62 6.83 -7.71
CA THR A 8 -6.03 5.64 -8.47
C THR A 8 -6.66 4.55 -7.58
N PRO A 9 -5.98 3.95 -6.57
CA PRO A 9 -6.47 2.81 -5.81
C PRO A 9 -7.46 3.20 -4.70
N ASP A 10 -7.92 2.20 -3.95
CA ASP A 10 -8.92 2.33 -2.89
C ASP A 10 -8.55 3.36 -1.80
N ILE A 11 -7.28 3.44 -1.40
CA ILE A 11 -6.83 4.48 -0.45
C ILE A 11 -7.09 5.90 -0.98
N ALA A 12 -6.86 6.11 -2.27
CA ALA A 12 -7.14 7.40 -2.91
C ALA A 12 -8.65 7.66 -3.03
N ALA A 13 -9.44 6.62 -3.33
CA ALA A 13 -10.90 6.72 -3.36
C ALA A 13 -11.46 7.09 -1.99
N THR A 14 -10.94 6.54 -0.91
CA THR A 14 -11.30 6.89 0.47
C THR A 14 -11.01 8.37 0.76
N CYS A 15 -9.83 8.85 0.37
CA CYS A 15 -9.47 10.27 0.52
C CYS A 15 -10.38 11.19 -0.31
N LEU A 16 -10.71 10.82 -1.56
CA LEU A 16 -11.62 11.60 -2.40
C LEU A 16 -13.02 11.69 -1.79
N LYS A 17 -13.57 10.56 -1.31
CA LYS A 17 -14.87 10.52 -0.63
C LYS A 17 -14.91 11.47 0.57
N GLN A 18 -13.86 11.45 1.39
CA GLN A 18 -13.78 12.30 2.58
C GLN A 18 -13.82 13.79 2.23
N ILE A 19 -12.95 14.24 1.31
CA ILE A 19 -12.92 15.68 0.94
C ILE A 19 -14.22 16.13 0.25
N LEU A 20 -14.90 15.24 -0.47
CA LEU A 20 -16.23 15.53 -1.04
C LEU A 20 -17.30 15.65 0.06
N ALA A 21 -17.29 14.75 1.05
CA ALA A 21 -18.20 14.78 2.18
C ALA A 21 -18.00 16.04 3.05
N ASP A 22 -16.76 16.52 3.17
CA ASP A 22 -16.41 17.75 3.89
C ASP A 22 -16.70 19.03 3.07
N GLY A 23 -17.23 18.89 1.86
CA GLY A 23 -17.68 20.02 1.03
C GLY A 23 -16.57 20.76 0.28
N PHE A 24 -15.39 20.17 0.09
CA PHE A 24 -14.35 20.76 -0.73
C PHE A 24 -14.78 20.85 -2.20
N ASN A 25 -14.46 21.97 -2.85
CA ASN A 25 -14.77 22.20 -4.26
C ASN A 25 -13.79 21.46 -5.18
N VAL A 26 -14.04 20.17 -5.44
CA VAL A 26 -13.27 19.37 -6.37
C VAL A 26 -13.69 19.66 -7.80
N VAL A 27 -12.81 20.29 -8.58
CA VAL A 27 -13.10 20.77 -9.95
C VAL A 27 -12.66 19.81 -11.04
N GLY A 28 -11.94 18.76 -10.70
CA GLY A 28 -11.50 17.71 -11.62
C GLY A 28 -10.75 16.60 -10.90
N VAL A 29 -10.86 15.40 -11.45
CA VAL A 29 -10.25 14.19 -10.92
C VAL A 29 -9.38 13.54 -11.98
N TYR A 30 -8.12 13.31 -11.64
CA TYR A 30 -7.14 12.61 -12.47
C TYR A 30 -6.90 11.21 -11.91
N THR A 31 -6.97 10.20 -12.77
CA THR A 31 -6.71 8.81 -12.41
C THR A 31 -6.01 8.08 -13.55
N GLN A 32 -5.41 6.93 -13.28
CA GLN A 32 -4.79 6.10 -14.31
C GLN A 32 -5.81 5.67 -15.37
N PRO A 33 -5.38 5.48 -16.64
CA PRO A 33 -6.24 4.92 -17.68
C PRO A 33 -6.85 3.58 -17.28
N ASP A 34 -8.07 3.32 -17.75
CA ASP A 34 -8.74 2.05 -17.55
C ASP A 34 -7.89 0.91 -18.11
N ARG A 35 -7.80 -0.18 -17.37
CA ARG A 35 -7.03 -1.36 -17.78
C ARG A 35 -7.92 -2.60 -17.79
N PRO A 36 -7.69 -3.54 -18.73
CA PRO A 36 -8.36 -4.84 -18.68
C PRO A 36 -8.07 -5.53 -17.34
N LYS A 37 -9.11 -5.98 -16.65
CA LYS A 37 -9.02 -6.69 -15.36
C LYS A 37 -9.68 -8.06 -15.50
N ASN A 38 -9.07 -9.10 -14.93
CA ASN A 38 -9.54 -10.48 -14.93
C ASN A 38 -9.50 -11.22 -16.29
N ARG A 39 -9.77 -12.56 -16.24
CA ARG A 39 -9.76 -13.47 -17.41
C ARG A 39 -10.72 -13.10 -18.55
N GLY A 40 -11.66 -12.17 -18.31
CA GLY A 40 -12.62 -11.71 -19.31
C GLY A 40 -12.26 -10.43 -20.05
N MET A 41 -11.05 -9.84 -19.82
CA MET A 41 -10.57 -8.60 -20.46
C MET A 41 -11.56 -7.41 -20.40
N LYS A 42 -12.53 -7.41 -19.46
CA LYS A 42 -13.41 -6.26 -19.27
C LYS A 42 -12.62 -5.09 -18.70
N LEU A 43 -12.78 -3.92 -19.30
CA LEU A 43 -12.23 -2.67 -18.76
C LEU A 43 -12.82 -2.42 -17.38
N ALA A 44 -11.95 -2.31 -16.39
CA ALA A 44 -12.34 -1.95 -15.04
C ALA A 44 -11.94 -0.50 -14.77
N PHE A 45 -12.86 0.26 -14.23
CA PHE A 45 -12.58 1.61 -13.75
C PHE A 45 -11.67 1.54 -12.52
N SER A 46 -10.88 2.59 -12.31
CA SER A 46 -10.18 2.74 -11.04
C SER A 46 -11.19 3.08 -9.93
N PRO A 47 -10.95 2.70 -8.66
CA PRO A 47 -11.78 3.10 -7.53
C PRO A 47 -12.04 4.61 -7.48
N VAL A 48 -11.04 5.42 -7.78
CA VAL A 48 -11.18 6.89 -7.85
C VAL A 48 -12.12 7.33 -8.97
N LYS A 49 -12.06 6.68 -10.15
CA LYS A 49 -12.98 6.98 -11.26
C LYS A 49 -14.42 6.66 -10.90
N GLU A 50 -14.68 5.54 -10.24
CA GLU A 50 -16.01 5.16 -9.77
C GLU A 50 -16.60 6.24 -8.86
N VAL A 51 -15.84 6.67 -7.84
CA VAL A 51 -16.26 7.76 -6.94
C VAL A 51 -16.51 9.07 -7.69
N ALA A 52 -15.62 9.43 -8.61
CA ALA A 52 -15.76 10.67 -9.37
C ALA A 52 -17.04 10.68 -10.23
N LEU A 53 -17.36 9.56 -10.88
CA LEU A 53 -18.57 9.41 -11.70
C LEU A 53 -19.85 9.44 -10.85
N GLU A 54 -19.86 8.79 -9.68
CA GLU A 54 -20.97 8.82 -8.72
C GLU A 54 -21.32 10.26 -8.28
N HIS A 55 -20.29 11.13 -8.22
CA HIS A 55 -20.47 12.54 -7.82
C HIS A 55 -20.54 13.53 -9.00
N GLY A 56 -20.62 13.02 -10.25
CA GLY A 56 -20.71 13.85 -11.45
C GLY A 56 -19.49 14.74 -11.72
N LEU A 57 -18.31 14.32 -11.24
CA LEU A 57 -17.06 15.08 -11.40
C LEU A 57 -16.39 14.80 -12.74
N PRO A 58 -15.75 15.81 -13.37
CA PRO A 58 -14.94 15.60 -14.56
C PRO A 58 -13.76 14.65 -14.27
N VAL A 59 -13.60 13.61 -15.11
CA VAL A 59 -12.52 12.62 -15.00
C VAL A 59 -11.55 12.76 -16.16
N TYR A 60 -10.25 12.80 -15.83
CA TYR A 60 -9.14 12.88 -16.77
C TYR A 60 -8.21 11.71 -16.58
N GLN A 61 -7.86 11.02 -17.68
CA GLN A 61 -7.03 9.81 -17.65
C GLN A 61 -5.85 9.93 -18.64
N PRO A 62 -4.96 10.92 -18.47
CA PRO A 62 -3.83 11.08 -19.37
C PRO A 62 -2.82 9.94 -19.18
N GLU A 63 -2.24 9.49 -20.28
CA GLU A 63 -1.14 8.53 -20.21
C GLU A 63 0.16 9.19 -19.72
N THR A 64 0.32 10.49 -19.96
CA THR A 64 1.52 11.24 -19.61
C THR A 64 1.23 12.72 -19.45
N PHE A 65 2.07 13.42 -18.66
CA PHE A 65 2.13 14.88 -18.60
C PHE A 65 3.26 15.48 -19.45
N ARG A 66 3.79 14.72 -20.41
CA ARG A 66 4.81 15.23 -21.34
C ARG A 66 4.22 16.10 -22.44
N GLU A 67 2.94 15.91 -22.74
CA GLU A 67 2.22 16.63 -23.77
C GLU A 67 1.68 17.96 -23.23
N ASP A 68 1.84 19.03 -24.02
CA ASP A 68 1.41 20.38 -23.62
C ASP A 68 -0.09 20.48 -23.45
N GLU A 69 -0.87 19.77 -24.26
CA GLU A 69 -2.33 19.71 -24.15
C GLU A 69 -2.79 19.19 -22.78
N THR A 70 -2.15 18.13 -22.28
CA THR A 70 -2.48 17.56 -20.96
C THR A 70 -2.21 18.55 -19.82
N VAL A 71 -1.09 19.26 -19.92
CA VAL A 71 -0.72 20.28 -18.92
C VAL A 71 -1.65 21.49 -19.01
N GLU A 72 -1.98 21.94 -20.21
CA GLU A 72 -2.89 23.09 -20.42
C GLU A 72 -4.30 22.77 -19.92
N ARG A 73 -4.80 21.55 -20.12
CA ARG A 73 -6.09 21.10 -19.58
C ARG A 73 -6.13 21.20 -18.05
N LEU A 74 -5.05 20.83 -17.36
CA LEU A 74 -4.94 21.02 -15.92
C LEU A 74 -4.95 22.51 -15.54
N ARG A 75 -4.23 23.36 -16.29
CA ARG A 75 -4.17 24.80 -16.06
C ARG A 75 -5.55 25.46 -16.24
N GLN A 76 -6.34 25.01 -17.22
CA GLN A 76 -7.70 25.50 -17.46
C GLN A 76 -8.68 25.23 -16.31
N LEU A 77 -8.41 24.19 -15.49
CA LEU A 77 -9.18 23.95 -14.26
C LEU A 77 -8.90 24.99 -13.18
N GLN A 78 -7.84 25.80 -13.32
CA GLN A 78 -7.42 26.81 -12.36
C GLN A 78 -7.39 26.29 -10.91
N PRO A 79 -6.64 25.20 -10.64
CA PRO A 79 -6.59 24.66 -9.28
C PRO A 79 -5.85 25.62 -8.36
N ASP A 80 -6.40 25.83 -7.16
CA ASP A 80 -5.65 26.46 -6.08
C ASP A 80 -4.66 25.48 -5.48
N VAL A 81 -5.05 24.21 -5.38
CA VAL A 81 -4.24 23.10 -4.84
C VAL A 81 -4.49 21.83 -5.64
N VAL A 82 -3.48 20.99 -5.75
CA VAL A 82 -3.61 19.62 -6.27
C VAL A 82 -3.38 18.64 -5.13
N ALA A 83 -4.38 17.84 -4.79
CA ALA A 83 -4.29 16.78 -3.81
C ALA A 83 -3.94 15.46 -4.51
N VAL A 84 -2.85 14.83 -4.12
CA VAL A 84 -2.31 13.62 -4.74
C VAL A 84 -2.30 12.48 -3.73
N VAL A 85 -2.88 11.33 -4.09
CA VAL A 85 -2.85 10.12 -3.25
C VAL A 85 -2.67 8.91 -4.15
N ALA A 86 -1.52 8.25 -4.07
CA ALA A 86 -1.22 7.04 -4.84
C ALA A 86 -1.63 7.15 -6.33
N TYR A 87 -1.31 8.25 -6.99
CA TYR A 87 -1.67 8.48 -8.39
C TYR A 87 -0.91 7.55 -9.34
N GLY A 88 0.33 7.18 -8.99
CA GLY A 88 1.14 6.24 -9.75
C GLY A 88 1.80 6.83 -11.00
N ARG A 89 1.96 8.15 -11.04
CA ARG A 89 2.69 8.89 -12.09
C ARG A 89 3.56 9.97 -11.46
N ILE A 90 4.74 10.16 -12.03
CA ILE A 90 5.62 11.29 -11.68
C ILE A 90 5.02 12.56 -12.30
N LEU A 91 4.85 13.59 -11.50
CA LEU A 91 4.41 14.91 -11.94
C LEU A 91 5.65 15.76 -12.28
N PRO A 92 5.79 16.23 -13.54
CA PRO A 92 6.91 17.09 -13.91
C PRO A 92 6.76 18.48 -13.27
N GLN A 93 7.88 19.21 -13.13
CA GLN A 93 7.90 20.53 -12.49
C GLN A 93 6.83 21.48 -13.02
N ARG A 94 6.64 21.52 -14.34
CA ARG A 94 5.60 22.35 -14.99
C ARG A 94 4.16 22.05 -14.56
N VAL A 95 3.88 20.87 -13.97
CA VAL A 95 2.61 20.51 -13.35
C VAL A 95 2.60 20.94 -11.89
N LEU A 96 3.71 20.73 -11.17
CA LEU A 96 3.84 21.14 -9.77
C LEU A 96 3.70 22.66 -9.59
N ASP A 97 4.09 23.45 -10.59
CA ASP A 97 4.04 24.92 -10.58
C ASP A 97 2.65 25.50 -10.93
N ILE A 98 1.67 24.68 -11.30
CA ILE A 98 0.32 25.18 -11.69
C ILE A 98 -0.48 25.68 -10.48
N PRO A 99 -0.67 24.87 -9.41
CA PRO A 99 -1.49 25.31 -8.29
C PRO A 99 -0.75 26.32 -7.40
N ARG A 100 -1.36 27.47 -7.12
CA ARG A 100 -0.73 28.53 -6.29
C ARG A 100 -0.42 28.08 -4.85
N LEU A 101 -1.17 27.09 -4.32
CA LEU A 101 -0.98 26.52 -2.98
C LEU A 101 -0.20 25.20 -3.00
N GLY A 102 0.35 24.83 -4.18
CA GLY A 102 1.20 23.68 -4.36
C GLY A 102 0.44 22.35 -4.56
N CYS A 103 1.21 21.30 -4.72
CA CYS A 103 0.73 19.92 -4.82
C CYS A 103 0.98 19.22 -3.49
N ILE A 104 -0.04 18.66 -2.87
CA ILE A 104 0.01 18.00 -1.56
C ILE A 104 -0.17 16.50 -1.77
N ASN A 105 0.71 15.70 -1.18
CA ASN A 105 0.62 14.25 -1.22
C ASN A 105 0.37 13.68 0.18
N ILE A 106 -0.45 12.63 0.23
CA ILE A 106 -0.57 11.76 1.42
C ILE A 106 0.26 10.51 1.16
N HIS A 107 1.33 10.36 1.94
CA HIS A 107 2.27 9.25 1.85
C HIS A 107 2.06 8.28 3.02
N ALA A 108 2.02 6.97 2.73
CA ALA A 108 1.69 5.93 3.69
C ALA A 108 2.91 5.46 4.52
N SER A 109 3.68 6.42 5.05
CA SER A 109 4.75 6.20 6.03
C SER A 109 4.96 7.43 6.91
N VAL A 110 5.78 7.28 7.94
CA VAL A 110 6.35 8.40 8.72
C VAL A 110 7.64 8.85 8.02
N LEU A 111 7.53 9.83 7.12
CA LEU A 111 8.68 10.39 6.41
C LEU A 111 9.70 11.02 7.39
N PRO A 112 11.01 10.98 7.04
CA PRO A 112 11.62 10.63 5.78
C PRO A 112 11.85 9.13 5.56
N ALA A 113 11.39 8.26 6.47
CA ALA A 113 11.52 6.81 6.30
C ALA A 113 10.52 6.26 5.25
N TYR A 114 10.96 5.26 4.49
CA TYR A 114 10.14 4.55 3.51
C TYR A 114 9.59 5.45 2.39
N ARG A 115 10.42 6.31 1.79
CA ARG A 115 10.11 6.97 0.52
C ARG A 115 9.91 5.91 -0.57
N GLY A 116 8.94 6.09 -1.48
CA GLY A 116 8.74 5.17 -2.61
C GLY A 116 7.35 4.54 -2.65
N SER A 117 7.24 3.41 -3.38
CA SER A 117 5.95 2.91 -3.86
C SER A 117 5.22 1.95 -2.90
N ALA A 118 5.93 1.33 -1.94
CA ALA A 118 5.37 0.29 -1.08
C ALA A 118 5.64 0.51 0.42
N PRO A 119 5.51 1.74 0.96
CA PRO A 119 5.96 2.09 2.31
C PRO A 119 5.32 1.25 3.41
N TYR A 120 4.01 1.05 3.38
CA TYR A 120 3.28 0.28 4.39
C TYR A 120 3.62 -1.21 4.36
N GLN A 121 3.90 -1.77 3.17
CA GLN A 121 4.30 -3.16 3.03
C GLN A 121 5.68 -3.39 3.64
N TRP A 122 6.64 -2.52 3.34
CA TRP A 122 7.99 -2.59 3.91
C TRP A 122 7.99 -2.37 5.42
N ALA A 123 7.15 -1.49 5.95
CA ALA A 123 7.01 -1.34 7.40
C ALA A 123 6.61 -2.65 8.09
N VAL A 124 5.73 -3.45 7.46
CA VAL A 124 5.32 -4.77 7.96
C VAL A 124 6.41 -5.82 7.75
N LEU A 125 7.06 -5.85 6.58
CA LEU A 125 8.15 -6.77 6.24
C LEU A 125 9.33 -6.61 7.21
N ASP A 126 9.70 -5.37 7.52
CA ASP A 126 10.79 -5.05 8.45
C ASP A 126 10.40 -5.22 9.93
N GLY A 127 9.14 -5.57 10.20
CA GLY A 127 8.66 -5.85 11.55
C GLY A 127 8.51 -4.63 12.44
N LEU A 128 8.26 -3.45 11.86
CA LEU A 128 7.97 -2.26 12.65
C LEU A 128 6.71 -2.46 13.52
N THR A 129 6.72 -1.84 14.68
CA THR A 129 5.58 -1.81 15.62
C THR A 129 4.74 -0.53 15.49
N GLU A 130 5.23 0.47 14.75
CA GLU A 130 4.57 1.74 14.48
C GLU A 130 4.88 2.20 13.05
N THR A 131 3.90 2.81 12.40
CA THR A 131 4.02 3.53 11.15
C THR A 131 3.07 4.74 11.15
N GLY A 132 2.69 5.26 10.00
CA GLY A 132 1.75 6.37 9.91
C GLY A 132 1.49 6.84 8.50
N VAL A 133 0.92 8.04 8.42
CA VAL A 133 0.71 8.78 7.18
C VAL A 133 1.32 10.18 7.31
N THR A 134 1.92 10.66 6.25
CA THR A 134 2.53 12.00 6.17
C THR A 134 1.84 12.81 5.08
N ALA A 135 1.38 14.01 5.42
CA ALA A 135 1.03 15.04 4.44
C ALA A 135 2.29 15.86 4.11
N MET A 136 2.61 15.99 2.84
CA MET A 136 3.78 16.73 2.39
C MET A 136 3.53 17.47 1.08
N TYR A 137 4.32 18.49 0.79
CA TYR A 137 4.38 19.07 -0.54
C TYR A 137 5.13 18.16 -1.49
N LEU A 138 4.64 18.02 -2.72
CA LEU A 138 5.39 17.34 -3.78
C LEU A 138 6.50 18.25 -4.30
N CYS A 139 7.65 17.65 -4.58
CA CYS A 139 8.77 18.28 -5.27
C CYS A 139 9.28 17.34 -6.38
N ARG A 140 10.35 17.74 -7.06
CA ARG A 140 10.94 16.96 -8.16
C ARG A 140 11.49 15.61 -7.70
N GLU A 141 12.06 15.57 -6.50
CA GLU A 141 12.56 14.34 -5.88
C GLU A 141 11.41 13.52 -5.29
N MET A 142 11.47 12.19 -5.46
CA MET A 142 10.44 11.27 -4.97
C MET A 142 10.31 11.35 -3.44
N ASP A 143 9.11 11.72 -2.99
CA ASP A 143 8.71 11.79 -1.59
C ASP A 143 9.64 12.58 -0.66
N ALA A 144 10.39 13.56 -1.23
CA ALA A 144 11.39 14.35 -0.52
C ALA A 144 10.95 15.78 -0.16
N GLY A 145 9.74 16.18 -0.53
CA GLY A 145 9.22 17.51 -0.25
C GLY A 145 8.97 17.79 1.22
N ASP A 146 8.73 19.04 1.55
CA ASP A 146 8.55 19.49 2.94
C ASP A 146 7.30 18.86 3.57
N MET A 147 7.46 18.31 4.77
CA MET A 147 6.39 17.70 5.54
C MET A 147 5.48 18.76 6.17
N ILE A 148 4.19 18.60 6.03
CA ILE A 148 3.17 19.49 6.61
C ILE A 148 2.72 18.94 7.97
N ASP A 149 2.32 17.67 8.00
CA ASP A 149 1.85 17.02 9.22
C ASP A 149 2.03 15.50 9.14
N VAL A 150 2.05 14.82 10.28
CA VAL A 150 2.29 13.37 10.40
C VAL A 150 1.34 12.79 11.44
N VAL A 151 0.63 11.72 11.08
CA VAL A 151 -0.19 10.94 12.01
C VAL A 151 0.38 9.54 12.13
N LYS A 152 0.76 9.14 13.34
CA LYS A 152 1.32 7.82 13.65
C LYS A 152 0.25 6.85 14.12
N THR A 153 0.49 5.56 13.88
CA THR A 153 -0.39 4.46 14.30
C THR A 153 0.41 3.20 14.60
N PRO A 154 0.05 2.39 15.60
CA PRO A 154 0.71 1.12 15.83
C PRO A 154 0.42 0.12 14.71
N ILE A 155 1.33 -0.85 14.51
CA ILE A 155 1.14 -2.02 13.67
C ILE A 155 0.89 -3.23 14.57
N GLY A 156 -0.24 -3.91 14.37
CA GLY A 156 -0.57 -5.11 15.14
C GLY A 156 0.39 -6.28 14.82
N PRO A 157 0.67 -7.16 15.79
CA PRO A 157 1.65 -8.25 15.62
C PRO A 157 1.27 -9.24 14.51
N ASN A 158 -0.01 -9.41 14.24
CA ASN A 158 -0.55 -10.29 13.20
C ASN A 158 -1.23 -9.51 12.06
N GLU A 159 -1.17 -8.19 12.10
CA GLU A 159 -1.79 -7.34 11.08
C GLU A 159 -1.10 -7.50 9.74
N THR A 160 -1.88 -7.76 8.69
CA THR A 160 -1.36 -7.84 7.32
C THR A 160 -1.16 -6.45 6.72
N ALA A 161 -0.32 -6.35 5.70
CA ALA A 161 -0.13 -5.09 4.98
C ALA A 161 -1.46 -4.56 4.38
N GLY A 162 -2.36 -5.44 3.94
CA GLY A 162 -3.68 -5.04 3.46
C GLY A 162 -4.54 -4.41 4.55
N GLN A 163 -4.63 -5.05 5.73
CA GLN A 163 -5.37 -4.50 6.87
C GLN A 163 -4.79 -3.17 7.35
N LEU A 164 -3.45 -3.07 7.38
CA LEU A 164 -2.78 -1.81 7.71
C LEU A 164 -3.13 -0.72 6.70
N LEU A 165 -3.13 -1.03 5.38
CA LEU A 165 -3.48 -0.07 4.33
C LEU A 165 -4.91 0.46 4.50
N ASP A 166 -5.87 -0.41 4.86
CA ASP A 166 -7.27 0.00 5.10
C ASP A 166 -7.35 1.04 6.24
N ARG A 167 -6.59 0.85 7.31
CA ARG A 167 -6.51 1.82 8.41
C ARG A 167 -5.79 3.11 8.02
N LEU A 168 -4.67 2.99 7.28
CA LEU A 168 -3.92 4.15 6.79
C LEU A 168 -4.76 4.96 5.79
N ALA A 169 -5.67 4.34 5.05
CA ALA A 169 -6.59 5.03 4.15
C ALA A 169 -7.51 6.00 4.91
N VAL A 170 -8.07 5.56 6.03
CA VAL A 170 -8.91 6.41 6.89
C VAL A 170 -8.10 7.55 7.52
N LEU A 171 -6.94 7.24 8.11
CA LEU A 171 -6.06 8.25 8.69
C LEU A 171 -5.57 9.26 7.66
N GLY A 172 -5.24 8.79 6.44
CA GLY A 172 -4.81 9.63 5.32
C GLY A 172 -5.92 10.54 4.81
N ALA A 173 -7.16 10.06 4.80
CA ALA A 173 -8.32 10.85 4.41
C ALA A 173 -8.58 12.00 5.40
N ASP A 174 -8.57 11.71 6.69
CA ASP A 174 -8.69 12.73 7.74
C ASP A 174 -7.55 13.74 7.70
N LEU A 175 -6.31 13.25 7.51
CA LEU A 175 -5.14 14.11 7.41
C LEU A 175 -5.19 15.00 6.18
N LEU A 176 -5.64 14.49 5.03
CA LEU A 176 -5.80 15.29 3.81
C LEU A 176 -6.80 16.42 4.02
N ALA A 177 -7.97 16.14 4.57
CA ALA A 177 -9.01 17.16 4.82
C ALA A 177 -8.52 18.26 5.76
N LYS A 178 -7.85 17.89 6.86
CA LYS A 178 -7.23 18.84 7.79
C LYS A 178 -6.14 19.67 7.12
N THR A 179 -5.29 19.03 6.30
CA THR A 179 -4.20 19.70 5.59
C THR A 179 -4.74 20.70 4.57
N LEU A 180 -5.73 20.32 3.78
CA LEU A 180 -6.38 21.22 2.80
C LEU A 180 -7.02 22.44 3.49
N THR A 181 -7.66 22.22 4.63
CA THR A 181 -8.24 23.33 5.44
C THR A 181 -7.14 24.27 5.96
N ALA A 182 -6.04 23.73 6.47
CA ALA A 182 -4.92 24.52 6.98
C ALA A 182 -4.23 25.32 5.86
N VAL A 183 -4.09 24.71 4.68
CA VAL A 183 -3.50 25.36 3.50
C VAL A 183 -4.39 26.51 3.01
N ASP A 184 -5.71 26.31 2.95
CA ASP A 184 -6.67 27.34 2.54
C ASP A 184 -6.67 28.55 3.50
N ASN A 185 -6.50 28.28 4.80
CA ASN A 185 -6.42 29.30 5.85
C ASN A 185 -5.02 29.94 5.99
N GLY A 186 -4.00 29.44 5.25
CA GLY A 186 -2.63 29.95 5.34
C GLY A 186 -1.95 29.68 6.67
N THR A 187 -2.37 28.63 7.40
CA THR A 187 -1.84 28.27 8.73
C THR A 187 -0.78 27.16 8.70
N VAL A 188 -0.44 26.66 7.52
CA VAL A 188 0.55 25.59 7.36
C VAL A 188 1.97 26.11 7.65
N THR A 189 2.71 25.30 8.43
CA THR A 189 4.16 25.47 8.60
C THR A 189 4.82 24.16 8.19
N ALA A 190 5.28 24.10 6.92
CA ALA A 190 5.98 22.93 6.41
C ALA A 190 7.43 22.89 6.91
N LYS A 191 7.96 21.68 7.10
CA LYS A 191 9.32 21.44 7.57
C LYS A 191 10.10 20.58 6.56
N PRO A 192 11.32 20.98 6.19
CA PRO A 192 12.18 20.15 5.36
C PRO A 192 12.43 18.78 5.98
N GLN A 193 12.52 17.76 5.14
CA GLN A 193 12.94 16.43 5.58
C GLN A 193 14.45 16.38 5.79
N ASP A 194 14.89 15.67 6.83
CA ASP A 194 16.31 15.31 6.98
C ASP A 194 16.62 14.12 6.05
N SER A 195 17.26 14.42 4.92
CA SER A 195 17.61 13.38 3.92
C SER A 195 18.62 12.35 4.43
N ALA A 196 19.36 12.62 5.51
CA ALA A 196 20.26 11.65 6.13
C ALA A 196 19.50 10.50 6.81
N LEU A 197 18.22 10.72 7.17
CA LEU A 197 17.34 9.73 7.78
C LEU A 197 16.42 9.02 6.76
N ALA A 198 16.56 9.36 5.47
CA ALA A 198 15.70 8.80 4.45
C ALA A 198 16.01 7.31 4.20
N THR A 199 14.96 6.50 4.17
CA THR A 199 14.99 5.11 3.70
C THR A 199 14.01 4.92 2.55
N TYR A 200 14.17 3.81 1.79
CA TYR A 200 13.40 3.62 0.57
C TYR A 200 12.61 2.33 0.60
N ALA A 201 11.40 2.39 0.07
CA ALA A 201 10.43 1.29 -0.02
C ALA A 201 10.07 1.03 -1.50
N PRO A 202 10.91 0.30 -2.25
CA PRO A 202 10.64 -0.01 -3.64
C PRO A 202 9.38 -0.87 -3.79
N MET A 203 8.82 -0.86 -5.00
CA MET A 203 7.67 -1.73 -5.33
C MET A 203 8.04 -3.20 -5.12
N LEU A 204 7.15 -3.95 -4.49
CA LEU A 204 7.30 -5.40 -4.36
C LEU A 204 7.08 -6.08 -5.71
N ASP A 205 7.75 -7.21 -5.91
CA ASP A 205 7.58 -8.04 -7.09
C ASP A 205 7.50 -9.53 -6.72
N LYS A 206 7.20 -10.37 -7.71
CA LYS A 206 7.01 -11.81 -7.51
C LYS A 206 8.30 -12.57 -7.15
N SER A 207 9.47 -12.03 -7.44
CA SER A 207 10.74 -12.66 -7.05
C SER A 207 10.94 -12.67 -5.55
N MET A 208 10.25 -11.78 -4.84
CA MET A 208 10.28 -11.66 -3.39
C MET A 208 9.32 -12.63 -2.68
N CYS A 209 8.43 -13.32 -3.42
CA CYS A 209 7.42 -14.20 -2.81
C CYS A 209 7.97 -15.44 -2.09
N PRO A 210 9.02 -16.14 -2.56
CA PRO A 210 9.50 -17.36 -1.91
C PRO A 210 9.90 -17.13 -0.46
N ILE A 211 9.41 -18.00 0.43
CA ILE A 211 9.81 -17.99 1.84
C ILE A 211 11.24 -18.54 1.94
N ASP A 212 12.11 -17.78 2.56
CA ASP A 212 13.44 -18.23 2.97
C ASP A 212 13.35 -18.83 4.38
N TRP A 213 13.28 -20.15 4.43
CA TRP A 213 13.16 -20.90 5.69
C TRP A 213 14.37 -20.77 6.62
N THR A 214 15.52 -20.29 6.13
CA THR A 214 16.71 -20.04 6.96
C THR A 214 16.56 -18.82 7.86
N LYS A 215 15.55 -18.01 7.65
CA LYS A 215 15.21 -16.84 8.49
C LYS A 215 14.55 -17.27 9.79
N THR A 216 14.48 -16.34 10.76
CA THR A 216 13.77 -16.59 12.01
C THR A 216 12.26 -16.72 11.78
N ALA A 217 11.57 -17.40 12.67
CA ALA A 217 10.10 -17.49 12.63
C ALA A 217 9.42 -16.11 12.57
N GLN A 218 9.95 -15.12 13.32
CA GLN A 218 9.45 -13.74 13.29
C GLN A 218 9.61 -13.09 11.91
N GLN A 219 10.77 -13.26 11.27
CA GLN A 219 11.02 -12.70 9.94
C GLN A 219 10.12 -13.35 8.88
N ILE A 220 9.90 -14.66 8.97
CA ILE A 220 9.00 -15.38 8.06
C ILE A 220 7.55 -14.94 8.29
N HIS A 221 7.13 -14.79 9.55
CA HIS A 221 5.80 -14.25 9.88
C HIS A 221 5.59 -12.86 9.31
N ASN A 222 6.57 -11.96 9.47
CA ASN A 222 6.54 -10.62 8.89
C ASN A 222 6.49 -10.67 7.35
N HIS A 223 7.24 -11.58 6.74
CA HIS A 223 7.23 -11.79 5.30
C HIS A 223 5.83 -12.19 4.81
N VAL A 224 5.20 -13.19 5.43
CA VAL A 224 3.86 -13.64 5.05
C VAL A 224 2.82 -12.52 5.20
N ARG A 225 2.78 -11.83 6.34
CA ARG A 225 1.81 -10.75 6.57
C ARG A 225 2.10 -9.49 5.75
N GLY A 226 3.37 -9.17 5.47
CA GLY A 226 3.78 -8.03 4.63
C GLY A 226 3.48 -8.24 3.14
N MET A 227 3.55 -9.48 2.66
CA MET A 227 3.19 -9.86 1.30
C MET A 227 1.67 -10.02 1.08
N ASN A 228 0.85 -9.99 2.10
CA ASN A 228 -0.60 -10.21 2.01
C ASN A 228 -1.36 -8.86 1.94
N PRO A 229 -2.23 -8.62 0.93
CA PRO A 229 -2.82 -9.57 -0.02
C PRO A 229 -2.04 -9.76 -1.34
N TRP A 230 -1.01 -9.00 -1.61
CA TRP A 230 -0.22 -9.05 -2.83
C TRP A 230 1.25 -8.71 -2.55
N PRO A 231 2.22 -9.44 -3.16
CA PRO A 231 2.08 -10.49 -4.18
C PRO A 231 1.81 -11.90 -3.60
N VAL A 232 1.77 -12.07 -2.29
CA VAL A 232 1.56 -13.28 -1.47
C VAL A 232 2.81 -14.16 -1.39
N ALA A 233 3.23 -14.46 -0.16
CA ALA A 233 4.34 -15.36 0.11
C ALA A 233 4.09 -16.76 -0.44
N THR A 234 5.13 -17.42 -0.94
CA THR A 234 5.04 -18.76 -1.54
C THR A 234 6.05 -19.72 -0.94
N THR A 235 5.73 -20.99 -0.98
CA THR A 235 6.66 -22.07 -0.62
C THR A 235 6.35 -23.32 -1.44
N GLU A 236 7.29 -24.27 -1.41
CA GLU A 236 7.11 -25.61 -1.96
C GLU A 236 7.07 -26.61 -0.82
N LEU A 237 6.08 -27.51 -0.81
CA LEU A 237 5.92 -28.59 0.16
C LEU A 237 5.59 -29.87 -0.59
N GLY A 238 6.37 -30.91 -0.43
CA GLY A 238 6.15 -32.19 -1.12
C GLY A 238 6.09 -32.06 -2.64
N GLY A 239 6.93 -31.21 -3.27
CA GLY A 239 6.95 -30.96 -4.71
C GLY A 239 5.75 -30.16 -5.26
N LYS A 240 4.93 -29.59 -4.40
CA LYS A 240 3.78 -28.75 -4.79
C LYS A 240 3.96 -27.31 -4.33
N HIS A 241 3.55 -26.36 -5.17
CA HIS A 241 3.60 -24.93 -4.88
C HIS A 241 2.38 -24.46 -4.11
N PHE A 242 2.64 -23.64 -3.08
CA PHE A 242 1.60 -23.05 -2.24
C PHE A 242 1.81 -21.54 -2.09
N LYS A 243 0.69 -20.83 -2.01
CA LYS A 243 0.63 -19.47 -1.47
C LYS A 243 0.27 -19.56 0.01
N ILE A 244 0.99 -18.80 0.85
CA ILE A 244 0.78 -18.77 2.29
C ILE A 244 0.17 -17.43 2.68
N TYR A 245 -0.98 -17.48 3.33
CA TYR A 245 -1.77 -16.29 3.66
C TYR A 245 -1.78 -15.95 5.15
N GLU A 246 -1.60 -16.96 6.00
CA GLU A 246 -1.66 -16.78 7.45
C GLU A 246 -0.73 -17.75 8.15
N THR A 247 0.00 -17.20 9.10
CA THR A 247 0.90 -17.95 9.98
C THR A 247 0.73 -17.51 11.43
N ALA A 248 1.16 -18.33 12.36
CA ALA A 248 1.29 -17.99 13.77
C ALA A 248 2.69 -18.31 14.28
N LEU A 249 3.21 -17.46 15.14
CA LEU A 249 4.47 -17.70 15.84
C LEU A 249 4.24 -18.69 16.99
N LEU A 250 5.16 -19.64 17.13
CA LEU A 250 5.23 -20.53 18.28
C LEU A 250 6.53 -20.25 19.03
N ASN A 251 6.40 -19.99 20.34
CA ASN A 251 7.56 -19.72 21.20
C ASN A 251 8.21 -21.04 21.63
N GLU A 252 8.53 -21.90 20.66
CA GLU A 252 9.11 -23.22 20.88
C GLU A 252 10.43 -23.30 20.09
N PRO A 253 11.53 -23.79 20.71
CA PRO A 253 12.77 -24.05 19.99
C PRO A 253 12.65 -25.34 19.16
N THR A 254 13.50 -25.48 18.15
CA THR A 254 13.67 -26.73 17.39
C THR A 254 15.08 -26.85 16.89
N ASP A 255 15.58 -28.11 16.86
CA ASP A 255 16.86 -28.48 16.24
C ASP A 255 16.66 -29.06 14.83
N ALA A 256 15.43 -29.09 14.34
CA ALA A 256 15.13 -29.58 12.99
C ALA A 256 15.66 -28.61 11.91
N ALA A 257 16.05 -29.18 10.78
CA ALA A 257 16.54 -28.36 9.66
C ALA A 257 15.49 -27.34 9.19
N PRO A 258 15.89 -26.10 8.85
CA PRO A 258 14.97 -25.08 8.34
C PRO A 258 14.16 -25.59 7.14
N GLY A 259 12.85 -25.33 7.14
CA GLY A 259 11.92 -25.80 6.12
C GLY A 259 11.36 -27.19 6.34
N SER A 260 11.82 -27.90 7.41
CA SER A 260 11.25 -29.21 7.74
C SER A 260 9.83 -29.10 8.28
N ILE A 261 8.96 -30.00 7.83
CA ILE A 261 7.64 -30.20 8.41
C ILE A 261 7.79 -30.91 9.73
N LEU A 262 7.27 -30.35 10.82
CA LEU A 262 7.36 -30.91 12.16
C LEU A 262 6.09 -31.70 12.51
N GLU A 263 4.94 -31.08 12.33
CA GLU A 263 3.66 -31.66 12.75
C GLU A 263 2.50 -31.01 12.02
N LEU A 264 1.51 -31.81 11.65
CA LEU A 264 0.18 -31.33 11.25
C LEU A 264 -0.77 -31.36 12.46
N THR A 265 -1.15 -30.19 12.95
CA THR A 265 -2.05 -30.02 14.10
C THR A 265 -3.49 -29.78 13.64
N LYS A 266 -4.41 -29.60 14.58
CA LYS A 266 -5.80 -29.21 14.29
C LYS A 266 -5.91 -27.75 13.79
N THR A 267 -4.89 -26.92 14.05
CA THR A 267 -4.89 -25.48 13.75
C THR A 267 -4.01 -25.09 12.56
N GLY A 268 -3.01 -25.92 12.22
CA GLY A 268 -2.10 -25.61 11.13
C GLY A 268 -1.00 -26.65 10.93
N LEU A 269 -0.08 -26.32 10.02
CA LEU A 269 1.11 -27.10 9.72
C LEU A 269 2.31 -26.41 10.36
N ARG A 270 2.96 -27.08 11.32
CA ARG A 270 4.16 -26.59 12.00
C ARG A 270 5.40 -26.81 11.16
N MET A 271 6.20 -25.77 11.00
CA MET A 271 7.41 -25.75 10.19
C MET A 271 8.60 -25.26 11.03
N ALA A 272 9.73 -25.91 10.87
CA ALA A 272 11.01 -25.43 11.41
C ALA A 272 11.50 -24.21 10.61
N CYS A 273 11.95 -23.18 11.33
CA CYS A 273 12.62 -22.01 10.76
C CYS A 273 14.12 -22.04 11.08
N GLY A 274 14.90 -21.09 10.57
CA GLY A 274 16.29 -20.93 10.96
C GLY A 274 16.44 -20.70 12.47
N GLU A 275 15.44 -20.07 13.09
CA GLU A 275 15.28 -19.95 14.53
C GLU A 275 13.79 -19.98 14.87
N GLY A 276 13.38 -20.92 15.73
CA GLY A 276 12.00 -21.09 16.18
C GLY A 276 11.11 -21.83 15.20
N ILE A 277 9.82 -21.86 15.52
CA ILE A 277 8.79 -22.59 14.81
C ILE A 277 7.68 -21.64 14.38
N ILE A 278 7.17 -21.85 13.16
CA ILE A 278 5.98 -21.15 12.66
C ILE A 278 4.89 -22.16 12.34
N GLU A 279 3.63 -21.78 12.55
CA GLU A 279 2.47 -22.58 12.16
C GLU A 279 1.79 -21.93 10.96
N ILE A 280 1.74 -22.63 9.82
CA ILE A 280 0.97 -22.22 8.64
C ILE A 280 -0.49 -22.55 8.90
N ARG A 281 -1.34 -21.52 8.96
CA ARG A 281 -2.79 -21.66 9.21
C ARG A 281 -3.62 -21.68 7.95
N GLN A 282 -3.30 -20.78 7.00
CA GLN A 282 -4.03 -20.68 5.73
C GLN A 282 -3.09 -20.73 4.55
N LEU A 283 -3.45 -21.54 3.58
CA LEU A 283 -2.70 -21.72 2.34
C LEU A 283 -3.63 -21.87 1.13
N GLN A 284 -3.01 -21.82 -0.04
CA GLN A 284 -3.67 -22.10 -1.32
C GLN A 284 -2.70 -22.90 -2.19
N ALA A 285 -3.06 -24.14 -2.52
CA ALA A 285 -2.34 -24.91 -3.54
C ALA A 285 -2.54 -24.29 -4.93
N GLU A 286 -1.60 -24.51 -5.82
CA GLU A 286 -1.71 -24.05 -7.21
C GLU A 286 -2.98 -24.59 -7.86
N GLY A 287 -3.77 -23.72 -8.51
CA GLY A 287 -5.06 -24.03 -9.11
C GLY A 287 -6.20 -24.27 -8.10
N GLY A 288 -5.91 -24.30 -6.80
CA GLY A 288 -6.87 -24.53 -5.74
C GLY A 288 -7.52 -23.27 -5.16
N LYS A 289 -8.28 -23.46 -4.08
CA LYS A 289 -8.87 -22.39 -3.27
C LYS A 289 -8.06 -22.18 -2.00
N ARG A 290 -8.09 -20.94 -1.46
CA ARG A 290 -7.57 -20.64 -0.13
C ARG A 290 -8.39 -21.41 0.91
N MET A 291 -7.71 -22.10 1.84
CA MET A 291 -8.32 -22.89 2.91
C MET A 291 -7.38 -23.05 4.09
N ALA A 292 -7.89 -23.57 5.21
CA ALA A 292 -7.06 -23.94 6.35
C ALA A 292 -6.10 -25.08 5.98
N ALA A 293 -4.86 -25.01 6.47
CA ALA A 293 -3.84 -26.02 6.18
C ALA A 293 -4.27 -27.44 6.61
N PRO A 294 -4.88 -27.66 7.79
CA PRO A 294 -5.36 -28.99 8.16
C PRO A 294 -6.44 -29.55 7.21
N ASP A 295 -7.30 -28.70 6.66
CA ASP A 295 -8.34 -29.14 5.73
C ASP A 295 -7.74 -29.59 4.39
N TYR A 296 -6.71 -28.88 3.91
CA TYR A 296 -5.99 -29.29 2.71
C TYR A 296 -5.32 -30.64 2.89
N PHE A 297 -4.53 -30.80 3.95
CA PHE A 297 -3.72 -32.01 4.18
C PHE A 297 -4.54 -33.22 4.63
N ARG A 298 -5.80 -33.04 5.07
CA ARG A 298 -6.74 -34.16 5.30
C ARG A 298 -7.05 -34.90 4.00
N GLY A 299 -7.16 -34.19 2.89
CA GLY A 299 -7.42 -34.76 1.57
C GLY A 299 -6.16 -35.06 0.76
N HIS A 300 -5.01 -34.58 1.21
CA HIS A 300 -3.71 -34.68 0.55
C HIS A 300 -2.63 -34.95 1.60
N PRO A 301 -2.55 -36.20 2.10
CA PRO A 301 -1.57 -36.55 3.13
C PRO A 301 -0.15 -36.18 2.71
N LEU A 302 0.65 -35.68 3.66
CA LEU A 302 2.06 -35.45 3.48
C LEU A 302 2.76 -36.80 3.28
N GLU A 303 3.42 -36.99 2.14
CA GLU A 303 4.31 -38.11 1.95
C GLU A 303 5.57 -37.87 2.80
N HIS A 304 5.93 -38.85 3.60
CA HIS A 304 7.09 -38.83 4.53
C HIS A 304 8.40 -39.01 3.79
#